data_ebb2005db3230c3f3d600e7d0fb3420e
#
_entry.id   ebb2005db3230c3f3d600e7d0fb3420e
#
_cell.length_a   1.000
_cell.length_b   1.000
_cell.length_c   1.000
_cell.angle_alpha   90.00
_cell.angle_beta   90.00
_cell.angle_gamma   90.00
#
_symmetry.space_group_name_H-M   'P 1'
#
loop_
_entity.id
_entity.type
_entity.pdbx_description
1 polymer ?
#
loop_
_entity_poly.entity_id
_entity_poly.type
_entity_poly.pdbx_seq_one_letter_code
_entity_poly.pdbx_strand_id
1 'polypeptide(L)'
;MLDRALGEPPAQIHPVAWFGRIMTLAERAGYRDTRTAGAIHAALGAALGVGAGAALRSTTAATALATAGRSLGTAALGVAEVLDRGDLAGARARLPALVGRDPAGLGAAEIARAVVESVAENTVDAVVAPAFWAACCGAPGALGYRAVNTMDSMVGHRSARYRRYGWASARLDDVAGYVPARLTAALTAAARPSRGGAIWRAVRTQAPGHPSPNAGVAEAAFAAALGLRLGGRNSYDGRAEVRAALGDGRPARAADIPRAVRLSRDVSLLLAGLLAAAAAGSAGPAAGARR
;
A
#
# COMPACT_ATOMS: atom_id res chain seq x y z
N MET A 1 12.27 4.24 -7.67
CA MET A 1 13.74 4.03 -7.75
C MET A 1 14.49 5.02 -6.87
N LEU A 2 14.20 6.33 -6.92
CA LEU A 2 14.83 7.34 -6.06
C LEU A 2 14.67 7.07 -4.56
N ASP A 3 13.46 6.67 -4.12
CA ASP A 3 13.18 6.24 -2.75
C ASP A 3 14.16 5.15 -2.26
N ARG A 4 14.46 4.16 -3.12
CA ARG A 4 15.41 3.09 -2.77
C ARG A 4 16.87 3.53 -2.73
N ALA A 5 17.23 4.57 -3.47
CA ALA A 5 18.59 5.10 -3.51
C ALA A 5 18.86 6.11 -2.37
N LEU A 6 17.93 7.04 -2.16
CA LEU A 6 18.11 8.16 -1.23
C LEU A 6 17.53 7.87 0.16
N GLY A 7 16.54 6.95 0.28
CA GLY A 7 15.78 6.73 1.51
C GLY A 7 14.76 7.82 1.76
N GLU A 8 13.93 7.60 2.78
CA GLU A 8 12.93 8.57 3.21
C GLU A 8 13.52 9.58 4.20
N PRO A 9 13.03 10.82 4.22
CA PRO A 9 13.37 11.78 5.27
C PRO A 9 13.00 11.23 6.66
N PRO A 10 13.69 11.64 7.73
CA PRO A 10 13.29 11.30 9.09
C PRO A 10 11.83 11.67 9.37
N ALA A 11 11.14 10.86 10.18
CA ALA A 11 9.69 11.02 10.44
C ALA A 11 9.30 12.43 10.93
N GLN A 12 10.21 13.13 11.63
CA GLN A 12 9.98 14.48 12.14
C GLN A 12 9.79 15.53 11.03
N ILE A 13 10.46 15.35 9.89
CA ILE A 13 10.44 16.28 8.74
C ILE A 13 9.75 15.67 7.52
N HIS A 14 9.21 14.44 7.64
CA HIS A 14 8.56 13.77 6.52
C HIS A 14 7.25 14.47 6.13
N PRO A 15 7.04 14.87 4.86
CA PRO A 15 5.84 15.60 4.44
C PRO A 15 4.53 14.86 4.75
N VAL A 16 4.50 13.52 4.64
CA VAL A 16 3.32 12.72 4.99
C VAL A 16 2.99 12.81 6.48
N ALA A 17 4.01 12.86 7.36
CA ALA A 17 3.78 13.04 8.79
C ALA A 17 3.22 14.44 9.12
N TRP A 18 3.71 15.47 8.43
CA TRP A 18 3.14 16.82 8.54
C TRP A 18 1.71 16.89 8.03
N PHE A 19 1.43 16.28 6.88
CA PHE A 19 0.07 16.15 6.36
C PHE A 19 -0.84 15.47 7.39
N GLY A 20 -0.42 14.34 7.97
CA GLY A 20 -1.19 13.65 9.00
C GLY A 20 -1.49 14.52 10.22
N ARG A 21 -0.51 15.33 10.68
CA ARG A 21 -0.72 16.30 11.79
C ARG A 21 -1.75 17.36 11.43
N ILE A 22 -1.68 17.95 10.23
CA ILE A 22 -2.65 18.93 9.74
C ILE A 22 -4.05 18.32 9.70
N MET A 23 -4.20 17.12 9.16
CA MET A 23 -5.48 16.44 9.07
C MET A 23 -6.03 16.04 10.45
N THR A 24 -5.17 15.67 11.41
CA THR A 24 -5.58 15.46 12.81
C THR A 24 -6.11 16.74 13.44
N LEU A 25 -5.49 17.89 13.19
CA LEU A 25 -5.99 19.19 13.70
C LEU A 25 -7.33 19.54 13.04
N ALA A 26 -7.47 19.32 11.73
CA ALA A 26 -8.73 19.53 11.00
C ALA A 26 -9.84 18.60 11.54
N GLU A 27 -9.52 17.32 11.82
CA GLU A 27 -10.44 16.40 12.45
C GLU A 27 -10.89 16.94 13.82
N ARG A 28 -9.96 17.31 14.71
CA ARG A 28 -10.28 17.80 16.05
C ARG A 28 -11.20 19.03 16.01
N ALA A 29 -10.97 19.92 15.06
CA ALA A 29 -11.77 21.15 14.91
C ALA A 29 -13.17 20.88 14.31
N GLY A 30 -13.28 19.96 13.37
CA GLY A 30 -14.48 19.74 12.55
C GLY A 30 -15.19 18.41 12.77
N TYR A 31 -14.72 17.56 13.70
CA TYR A 31 -15.31 16.24 13.92
C TYR A 31 -16.78 16.32 14.33
N ARG A 32 -17.62 15.67 13.55
CA ARG A 32 -19.01 15.33 13.90
C ARG A 32 -19.26 13.92 13.40
N ASP A 33 -19.98 13.10 14.14
CA ASP A 33 -20.35 11.73 13.70
C ASP A 33 -21.39 11.79 12.58
N THR A 34 -21.02 12.36 11.44
CA THR A 34 -21.85 12.49 10.24
C THR A 34 -21.04 12.18 8.97
N ARG A 35 -21.71 11.69 7.95
CA ARG A 35 -21.09 11.47 6.63
C ARG A 35 -20.63 12.75 5.98
N THR A 36 -21.39 13.84 6.14
CA THR A 36 -21.07 15.16 5.57
C THR A 36 -19.76 15.71 6.12
N ALA A 37 -19.58 15.68 7.47
CA ALA A 37 -18.32 16.13 8.08
C ALA A 37 -17.12 15.30 7.58
N GLY A 38 -17.30 13.98 7.45
CA GLY A 38 -16.28 13.11 6.88
C GLY A 38 -15.98 13.41 5.41
N ALA A 39 -16.99 13.69 4.59
CA ALA A 39 -16.79 14.06 3.20
C ALA A 39 -16.03 15.39 3.04
N ILE A 40 -16.33 16.38 3.89
CA ILE A 40 -15.61 17.67 3.92
C ILE A 40 -14.14 17.43 4.30
N HIS A 41 -13.88 16.63 5.34
CA HIS A 41 -12.53 16.27 5.77
C HIS A 41 -11.75 15.57 4.66
N ALA A 42 -12.35 14.59 3.99
CA ALA A 42 -11.75 13.86 2.88
C ALA A 42 -11.45 14.77 1.68
N ALA A 43 -12.39 15.67 1.32
CA ALA A 43 -12.21 16.65 0.25
C ALA A 43 -11.08 17.63 0.56
N LEU A 44 -11.01 18.13 1.81
CA LEU A 44 -9.93 19.01 2.27
C LEU A 44 -8.57 18.33 2.12
N GLY A 45 -8.43 17.09 2.61
CA GLY A 45 -7.17 16.36 2.53
C GLY A 45 -6.75 16.07 1.09
N ALA A 46 -7.69 15.67 0.22
CA ALA A 46 -7.42 15.46 -1.20
C ALA A 46 -6.97 16.75 -1.88
N ALA A 47 -7.66 17.87 -1.61
CA ALA A 47 -7.31 19.19 -2.16
C ALA A 47 -5.93 19.67 -1.69
N LEU A 48 -5.57 19.46 -0.41
CA LEU A 48 -4.24 19.77 0.11
C LEU A 48 -3.15 18.93 -0.57
N GLY A 49 -3.37 17.63 -0.78
CA GLY A 49 -2.42 16.76 -1.47
C GLY A 49 -2.22 17.18 -2.93
N VAL A 50 -3.30 17.40 -3.67
CA VAL A 50 -3.27 17.88 -5.07
C VAL A 50 -2.59 19.24 -5.16
N GLY A 51 -2.95 20.17 -4.28
CA GLY A 51 -2.38 21.51 -4.22
C GLY A 51 -0.89 21.51 -3.90
N ALA A 52 -0.45 20.68 -2.96
CA ALA A 52 0.97 20.49 -2.65
C ALA A 52 1.74 19.96 -3.86
N GLY A 53 1.16 19.00 -4.60
CA GLY A 53 1.75 18.48 -5.84
C GLY A 53 1.86 19.55 -6.92
N ALA A 54 0.82 20.36 -7.10
CA ALA A 54 0.82 21.47 -8.04
C ALA A 54 1.90 22.54 -7.69
N ALA A 55 2.05 22.84 -6.39
CA ALA A 55 3.07 23.78 -5.91
C ALA A 55 4.48 23.24 -6.06
N LEU A 56 4.71 21.95 -5.84
CA LEU A 56 6.04 21.30 -5.96
C LEU A 56 6.54 21.31 -7.41
N ARG A 57 5.67 21.27 -8.42
CA ARG A 57 5.99 21.33 -9.86
C ARG A 57 6.98 20.28 -10.39
N SER A 58 7.36 19.31 -9.58
CA SER A 58 8.29 18.23 -9.92
C SER A 58 7.62 16.87 -9.69
N THR A 59 7.25 16.20 -10.76
CA THR A 59 6.68 14.86 -10.72
C THR A 59 7.65 13.86 -10.09
N THR A 60 8.94 13.98 -10.39
CA THR A 60 9.97 13.11 -9.82
C THR A 60 10.09 13.27 -8.31
N ALA A 61 10.14 14.51 -7.80
CA ALA A 61 10.20 14.78 -6.37
C ALA A 61 8.90 14.34 -5.67
N ALA A 62 7.73 14.65 -6.26
CA ALA A 62 6.44 14.23 -5.73
C ALA A 62 6.34 12.70 -5.63
N THR A 63 6.76 11.98 -6.67
CA THR A 63 6.76 10.52 -6.66
C THR A 63 7.70 9.96 -5.61
N ALA A 64 8.90 10.52 -5.46
CA ALA A 64 9.85 10.10 -4.44
C ALA A 64 9.31 10.31 -3.01
N LEU A 65 8.59 11.43 -2.76
CA LEU A 65 7.95 11.70 -1.47
C LEU A 65 6.70 10.84 -1.22
N ALA A 66 6.01 10.44 -2.27
CA ALA A 66 4.79 9.62 -2.16
C ALA A 66 5.10 8.12 -2.03
N THR A 67 6.28 7.66 -2.43
CA THR A 67 6.68 6.23 -2.39
C THR A 67 7.43 5.90 -1.11
N ALA A 68 7.23 4.67 -0.59
CA ALA A 68 7.82 4.19 0.66
C ALA A 68 8.32 2.73 0.56
N GLY A 69 8.78 2.32 -0.62
CA GLY A 69 9.16 0.93 -0.88
C GLY A 69 10.42 0.48 -0.14
N ARG A 70 11.35 1.39 0.19
CA ARG A 70 12.55 1.09 0.98
C ARG A 70 12.19 0.86 2.44
N SER A 71 11.46 1.78 3.05
CA SER A 71 11.03 1.68 4.45
C SER A 71 10.17 0.46 4.70
N LEU A 72 9.23 0.15 3.80
CA LEU A 72 8.45 -1.07 3.82
C LEU A 72 9.34 -2.32 3.88
N GLY A 73 10.30 -2.41 2.95
CA GLY A 73 11.22 -3.55 2.89
C GLY A 73 12.08 -3.65 4.16
N THR A 74 12.62 -2.54 4.65
CA THR A 74 13.44 -2.48 5.86
C THR A 74 12.65 -2.90 7.11
N ALA A 75 11.43 -2.39 7.28
CA ALA A 75 10.56 -2.75 8.39
C ALA A 75 10.20 -4.24 8.35
N ALA A 76 9.82 -4.77 7.19
CA ALA A 76 9.49 -6.19 7.02
C ALA A 76 10.68 -7.10 7.33
N LEU A 77 11.87 -6.80 6.79
CA LEU A 77 13.08 -7.58 7.05
C LEU A 77 13.52 -7.50 8.52
N GLY A 78 13.31 -6.36 9.18
CA GLY A 78 13.57 -6.22 10.60
C GLY A 78 12.68 -7.11 11.48
N VAL A 79 11.43 -7.41 11.06
CA VAL A 79 10.60 -8.41 11.74
C VAL A 79 11.09 -9.83 11.44
N ALA A 80 11.46 -10.12 10.19
CA ALA A 80 11.98 -11.44 9.81
C ALA A 80 13.23 -11.81 10.62
N GLU A 81 14.16 -10.86 10.78
CA GLU A 81 15.41 -11.05 11.52
C GLU A 81 15.19 -11.47 12.99
N VAL A 82 14.25 -10.85 13.70
CA VAL A 82 13.96 -11.21 15.10
C VAL A 82 13.18 -12.53 15.19
N LEU A 83 12.31 -12.83 14.23
CA LEU A 83 11.62 -14.12 14.14
C LEU A 83 12.60 -15.29 13.90
N ASP A 84 13.59 -15.10 13.03
CA ASP A 84 14.60 -16.13 12.73
C ASP A 84 15.49 -16.42 13.94
N ARG A 85 15.66 -15.47 14.86
CA ARG A 85 16.33 -15.63 16.15
C ARG A 85 15.44 -16.25 17.24
N GLY A 86 14.16 -16.51 16.95
CA GLY A 86 13.18 -16.98 17.92
C GLY A 86 12.66 -15.91 18.90
N ASP A 87 13.02 -14.64 18.69
CA ASP A 87 12.57 -13.52 19.52
C ASP A 87 11.15 -13.07 19.13
N LEU A 88 10.16 -13.78 19.66
CA LEU A 88 8.75 -13.51 19.42
C LEU A 88 8.31 -12.17 20.05
N ALA A 89 8.90 -11.80 21.19
CA ALA A 89 8.58 -10.53 21.84
C ALA A 89 9.09 -9.34 21.01
N GLY A 90 10.32 -9.40 20.53
CA GLY A 90 10.87 -8.41 19.61
C GLY A 90 10.10 -8.30 18.29
N ALA A 91 9.63 -9.44 17.75
CA ALA A 91 8.81 -9.45 16.55
C ALA A 91 7.45 -8.76 16.77
N ARG A 92 6.79 -9.04 17.90
CA ARG A 92 5.53 -8.35 18.28
C ARG A 92 5.72 -6.85 18.47
N ALA A 93 6.84 -6.43 19.08
CA ALA A 93 7.16 -5.01 19.29
C ALA A 93 7.38 -4.25 17.97
N ARG A 94 7.90 -4.90 16.92
CA ARG A 94 8.16 -4.29 15.60
C ARG A 94 6.94 -4.32 14.67
N LEU A 95 5.99 -5.21 14.90
CA LEU A 95 4.84 -5.44 14.02
C LEU A 95 3.93 -4.20 13.81
N PRO A 96 3.68 -3.33 14.83
CA PRO A 96 2.85 -2.12 14.65
C PRO A 96 3.37 -1.12 13.62
N ALA A 97 4.63 -1.18 13.24
CA ALA A 97 5.17 -0.38 12.14
C ALA A 97 4.63 -0.78 10.75
N LEU A 98 4.03 -1.97 10.64
CA LEU A 98 3.55 -2.55 9.39
C LEU A 98 2.04 -2.79 9.38
N VAL A 99 1.43 -3.09 10.52
CA VAL A 99 0.02 -3.48 10.60
C VAL A 99 -0.66 -2.86 11.80
N GLY A 100 -1.94 -2.50 11.63
CA GLY A 100 -2.77 -1.92 12.70
C GLY A 100 -3.45 -2.96 13.62
N ARG A 101 -3.08 -4.26 13.52
CA ARG A 101 -3.66 -5.32 14.38
C ARG A 101 -2.93 -5.44 15.71
N ASP A 102 -3.63 -5.92 16.74
CA ASP A 102 -3.05 -6.20 18.05
C ASP A 102 -1.99 -7.33 17.94
N PRO A 103 -0.73 -7.07 18.30
CA PRO A 103 0.33 -8.07 18.22
C PRO A 103 0.38 -9.03 19.41
N ALA A 104 -0.29 -8.75 20.53
CA ALA A 104 -0.04 -9.39 21.83
C ALA A 104 -0.23 -10.92 21.83
N GLY A 105 -1.22 -11.43 21.07
CA GLY A 105 -1.52 -12.86 21.02
C GLY A 105 -0.93 -13.62 19.84
N LEU A 106 -0.21 -12.95 18.92
CA LEU A 106 0.20 -13.56 17.66
C LEU A 106 1.41 -14.50 17.82
N GLY A 107 1.33 -15.70 17.27
CA GLY A 107 2.44 -16.61 17.11
C GLY A 107 3.34 -16.26 15.91
N ALA A 108 4.49 -16.92 15.78
CA ALA A 108 5.47 -16.63 14.72
C ALA A 108 4.87 -16.74 13.31
N ALA A 109 4.04 -17.76 13.04
CA ALA A 109 3.40 -17.94 11.74
C ALA A 109 2.35 -16.86 11.45
N GLU A 110 1.64 -16.38 12.46
CA GLU A 110 0.65 -15.32 12.33
C GLU A 110 1.33 -13.96 12.11
N ILE A 111 2.45 -13.69 12.77
CA ILE A 111 3.28 -12.51 12.53
C ILE A 111 3.84 -12.54 11.10
N ALA A 112 4.42 -13.67 10.68
CA ALA A 112 4.94 -13.81 9.32
C ALA A 112 3.85 -13.58 8.26
N ARG A 113 2.65 -14.15 8.47
CA ARG A 113 1.48 -13.91 7.63
C ARG A 113 1.12 -12.44 7.58
N ALA A 114 1.01 -11.78 8.74
CA ALA A 114 0.68 -10.37 8.84
C ALA A 114 1.66 -9.47 8.08
N VAL A 115 2.96 -9.77 8.18
CA VAL A 115 3.99 -9.02 7.45
C VAL A 115 3.89 -9.26 5.95
N VAL A 116 3.65 -10.49 5.49
CA VAL A 116 3.49 -10.80 4.06
C VAL A 116 2.25 -10.10 3.49
N GLU A 117 1.12 -10.11 4.21
CA GLU A 117 -0.10 -9.37 3.86
C GLU A 117 0.20 -7.87 3.73
N SER A 118 0.86 -7.27 4.72
CA SER A 118 1.24 -5.86 4.70
C SER A 118 2.19 -5.51 3.55
N VAL A 119 3.17 -6.35 3.24
CA VAL A 119 4.05 -6.15 2.09
C VAL A 119 3.27 -6.17 0.78
N ALA A 120 2.31 -7.09 0.62
CA ALA A 120 1.47 -7.15 -0.58
C ALA A 120 0.61 -5.90 -0.73
N GLU A 121 -0.12 -5.50 0.31
CA GLU A 121 -0.98 -4.31 0.36
C GLU A 121 -0.16 -3.04 0.09
N ASN A 122 0.92 -2.83 0.83
CA ASN A 122 1.76 -1.64 0.68
C ASN A 122 2.58 -1.62 -0.62
N THR A 123 2.73 -2.74 -1.33
CA THR A 123 3.25 -2.72 -2.71
C THR A 123 2.30 -1.96 -3.64
N VAL A 124 0.98 -2.05 -3.42
CA VAL A 124 0.01 -1.17 -4.10
C VAL A 124 0.16 0.26 -3.59
N ASP A 125 -0.03 0.46 -2.30
CA ASP A 125 -0.32 1.76 -1.70
C ASP A 125 0.90 2.68 -1.62
N ALA A 126 2.07 2.10 -1.39
CA ALA A 126 3.29 2.85 -1.20
C ALA A 126 4.24 2.80 -2.40
N VAL A 127 3.92 2.06 -3.48
CA VAL A 127 4.79 1.96 -4.66
C VAL A 127 4.01 2.12 -5.95
N VAL A 128 3.09 1.19 -6.25
CA VAL A 128 2.44 1.13 -7.56
C VAL A 128 1.48 2.29 -7.77
N ALA A 129 0.61 2.56 -6.80
CA ALA A 129 -0.42 3.58 -6.95
C ALA A 129 0.15 5.01 -6.99
N PRO A 130 1.10 5.43 -6.13
CA PRO A 130 1.73 6.73 -6.30
C PRO A 130 2.40 6.91 -7.66
N ALA A 131 3.10 5.90 -8.16
CA ALA A 131 3.77 5.95 -9.45
C ALA A 131 2.77 5.96 -10.63
N PHE A 132 1.68 5.19 -10.53
CA PHE A 132 0.59 5.21 -11.49
C PHE A 132 -0.05 6.60 -11.60
N TRP A 133 -0.43 7.19 -10.47
CA TRP A 133 -1.04 8.51 -10.45
C TRP A 133 -0.07 9.62 -10.84
N ALA A 134 1.23 9.45 -10.56
CA ALA A 134 2.28 10.32 -11.08
C ALA A 134 2.35 10.28 -12.61
N ALA A 135 2.23 9.10 -13.20
CA ALA A 135 2.23 8.94 -14.66
C ALA A 135 0.98 9.54 -15.32
N CYS A 136 -0.19 9.41 -14.68
CA CYS A 136 -1.46 9.91 -15.22
C CYS A 136 -1.64 11.43 -15.03
N CYS A 137 -1.26 11.97 -13.86
CA CYS A 137 -1.63 13.32 -13.42
C CYS A 137 -0.43 14.12 -12.88
N GLY A 138 0.80 13.65 -13.09
CA GLY A 138 2.01 14.34 -12.61
C GLY A 138 2.12 14.42 -11.09
N ALA A 139 2.78 15.46 -10.61
CA ALA A 139 2.97 15.71 -9.18
C ALA A 139 1.66 15.82 -8.37
N PRO A 140 0.60 16.50 -8.86
CA PRO A 140 -0.71 16.49 -8.22
C PRO A 140 -1.31 15.10 -8.03
N GLY A 141 -1.14 14.22 -9.03
CA GLY A 141 -1.62 12.83 -8.95
C GLY A 141 -0.89 12.04 -7.87
N ALA A 142 0.44 12.11 -7.83
CA ALA A 142 1.25 11.40 -6.84
C ALA A 142 0.91 11.81 -5.41
N LEU A 143 0.91 13.11 -5.10
CA LEU A 143 0.66 13.61 -3.75
C LEU A 143 -0.83 13.58 -3.39
N GLY A 144 -1.73 13.76 -4.35
CA GLY A 144 -3.17 13.59 -4.17
C GLY A 144 -3.52 12.17 -3.75
N TYR A 145 -3.02 11.17 -4.47
CA TYR A 145 -3.18 9.76 -4.07
C TYR A 145 -2.60 9.50 -2.67
N ARG A 146 -1.38 9.97 -2.39
CA ARG A 146 -0.76 9.75 -1.08
C ARG A 146 -1.57 10.38 0.06
N ALA A 147 -2.17 11.55 -0.17
CA ALA A 147 -3.07 12.19 0.79
C ALA A 147 -4.33 11.36 1.04
N VAL A 148 -4.98 10.87 -0.02
CA VAL A 148 -6.17 10.01 0.07
C VAL A 148 -5.86 8.73 0.86
N ASN A 149 -4.80 8.02 0.53
CA ASN A 149 -4.36 6.81 1.21
C ASN A 149 -3.99 7.07 2.68
N THR A 150 -3.34 8.20 2.97
CA THR A 150 -3.03 8.58 4.37
C THR A 150 -4.31 8.86 5.17
N MET A 151 -5.31 9.52 4.60
CA MET A 151 -6.59 9.76 5.27
C MET A 151 -7.36 8.46 5.52
N ASP A 152 -7.35 7.51 4.58
CA ASP A 152 -7.95 6.20 4.81
C ASP A 152 -7.27 5.50 6.00
N SER A 153 -5.94 5.48 6.03
CA SER A 153 -5.18 4.91 7.14
C SER A 153 -5.49 5.58 8.49
N MET A 154 -5.80 6.89 8.51
CA MET A 154 -6.12 7.63 9.73
C MET A 154 -7.55 7.42 10.22
N VAL A 155 -8.53 7.47 9.32
CA VAL A 155 -9.96 7.53 9.69
C VAL A 155 -10.85 6.54 8.92
N GLY A 156 -10.34 5.80 7.93
CA GLY A 156 -11.13 4.91 7.09
C GLY A 156 -11.54 3.60 7.75
N HIS A 157 -10.96 3.26 8.90
CA HIS A 157 -11.24 2.02 9.61
C HIS A 157 -12.63 2.01 10.28
N ARG A 158 -13.24 0.82 10.37
CA ARG A 158 -14.62 0.62 10.85
C ARG A 158 -14.73 0.62 12.39
N SER A 159 -14.15 1.64 13.07
CA SER A 159 -14.38 1.85 14.49
C SER A 159 -15.73 2.52 14.75
N ALA A 160 -16.22 2.50 16.00
CA ALA A 160 -17.44 3.20 16.39
C ALA A 160 -17.36 4.70 16.06
N ARG A 161 -16.17 5.31 16.25
CA ARG A 161 -15.88 6.71 15.97
C ARG A 161 -15.92 7.03 14.48
N TYR A 162 -15.32 6.19 13.62
CA TYR A 162 -15.06 6.53 12.23
C TYR A 162 -16.02 5.90 11.22
N ARG A 163 -16.94 5.04 11.65
CA ARG A 163 -17.86 4.36 10.74
C ARG A 163 -18.67 5.29 9.84
N ARG A 164 -19.07 6.47 10.35
CA ARG A 164 -19.78 7.50 9.57
C ARG A 164 -18.83 8.55 9.03
N TYR A 165 -17.88 8.98 9.85
CA TYR A 165 -16.93 10.02 9.47
C TYR A 165 -15.91 9.56 8.42
N GLY A 166 -15.31 8.40 8.57
CA GLY A 166 -14.27 7.88 7.67
C GLY A 166 -14.75 7.34 6.34
N TRP A 167 -16.07 7.22 6.11
CA TRP A 167 -16.62 6.56 4.93
C TRP A 167 -16.10 7.13 3.60
N ALA A 168 -15.96 8.46 3.52
CA ALA A 168 -15.53 9.12 2.30
C ALA A 168 -14.05 8.88 2.01
N SER A 169 -13.19 8.92 3.05
CA SER A 169 -11.77 8.59 2.93
C SER A 169 -11.59 7.16 2.45
N ALA A 170 -12.29 6.19 3.07
CA ALA A 170 -12.25 4.79 2.65
C ALA A 170 -12.72 4.58 1.20
N ARG A 171 -13.80 5.25 0.79
CA ARG A 171 -14.29 5.14 -0.59
C ARG A 171 -13.40 5.79 -1.64
N LEU A 172 -12.79 6.92 -1.29
CA LEU A 172 -11.82 7.57 -2.19
C LEU A 172 -10.59 6.69 -2.39
N ASP A 173 -10.08 6.07 -1.31
CA ASP A 173 -8.96 5.14 -1.39
C ASP A 173 -9.34 3.88 -2.19
N ASP A 174 -10.50 3.28 -1.93
CA ASP A 174 -11.03 2.16 -2.71
C ASP A 174 -11.03 2.45 -4.22
N VAL A 175 -11.50 3.63 -4.62
CA VAL A 175 -11.57 4.05 -6.03
C VAL A 175 -10.18 4.36 -6.59
N ALA A 176 -9.38 5.13 -5.86
CA ALA A 176 -8.05 5.53 -6.30
C ALA A 176 -7.07 4.34 -6.39
N GLY A 177 -7.22 3.35 -5.52
CA GLY A 177 -6.42 2.11 -5.51
C GLY A 177 -6.91 1.06 -6.50
N TYR A 178 -8.10 1.20 -7.11
CA TYR A 178 -8.73 0.12 -7.88
C TYR A 178 -7.88 -0.35 -9.08
N VAL A 179 -7.49 0.55 -9.95
CA VAL A 179 -6.63 0.24 -11.12
C VAL A 179 -5.22 -0.15 -10.68
N PRO A 180 -4.55 0.59 -9.76
CA PRO A 180 -3.23 0.21 -9.25
C PRO A 180 -3.16 -1.21 -8.67
N ALA A 181 -4.16 -1.66 -7.93
CA ALA A 181 -4.19 -3.02 -7.39
C ALA A 181 -4.21 -4.09 -8.48
N ARG A 182 -5.00 -3.88 -9.56
CA ARG A 182 -5.05 -4.79 -10.72
C ARG A 182 -3.74 -4.77 -11.51
N LEU A 183 -3.15 -3.59 -11.67
CA LEU A 183 -1.80 -3.45 -12.25
C LEU A 183 -0.76 -4.19 -11.40
N THR A 184 -0.83 -4.10 -10.08
CA THR A 184 0.06 -4.86 -9.18
C THR A 184 -0.09 -6.36 -9.38
N ALA A 185 -1.32 -6.87 -9.51
CA ALA A 185 -1.55 -8.30 -9.81
C ALA A 185 -0.97 -8.71 -11.17
N ALA A 186 -1.12 -7.88 -12.20
CA ALA A 186 -0.55 -8.12 -13.52
C ALA A 186 0.98 -8.14 -13.48
N LEU A 187 1.60 -7.17 -12.81
CA LEU A 187 3.05 -7.12 -12.62
C LEU A 187 3.56 -8.29 -11.77
N THR A 188 2.79 -8.75 -10.78
CA THR A 188 3.10 -9.96 -9.99
C THR A 188 3.09 -11.20 -10.88
N ALA A 189 2.11 -11.33 -11.78
CA ALA A 189 2.05 -12.43 -12.74
C ALA A 189 3.23 -12.38 -13.72
N ALA A 190 3.60 -11.20 -14.21
CA ALA A 190 4.78 -11.00 -15.06
C ALA A 190 6.10 -11.32 -14.33
N ALA A 191 6.20 -10.99 -13.03
CA ALA A 191 7.35 -11.34 -12.19
C ALA A 191 7.45 -12.84 -11.90
N ARG A 192 6.36 -13.59 -11.99
CA ARG A 192 6.26 -15.04 -11.72
C ARG A 192 5.43 -15.74 -12.81
N PRO A 193 5.93 -15.81 -14.04
CA PRO A 193 5.14 -16.30 -15.20
C PRO A 193 4.70 -17.77 -15.02
N SER A 194 5.51 -18.61 -14.39
CA SER A 194 5.15 -19.99 -14.08
C SER A 194 3.97 -20.14 -13.10
N ARG A 195 3.63 -19.07 -12.38
CA ARG A 195 2.49 -18.99 -11.46
C ARG A 195 1.33 -18.15 -11.99
N GLY A 196 1.43 -17.61 -13.19
CA GLY A 196 0.45 -16.68 -13.77
C GLY A 196 -0.99 -17.20 -13.71
N GLY A 197 -1.24 -18.45 -14.10
CA GLY A 197 -2.57 -19.06 -14.02
C GLY A 197 -3.12 -19.16 -12.60
N ALA A 198 -2.27 -19.51 -11.60
CA ALA A 198 -2.67 -19.57 -10.21
C ALA A 198 -2.97 -18.17 -9.64
N ILE A 199 -2.15 -17.16 -10.00
CA ILE A 199 -2.34 -15.76 -9.59
C ILE A 199 -3.69 -15.26 -10.08
N TRP A 200 -4.00 -15.41 -11.38
CA TRP A 200 -5.26 -14.93 -11.93
C TRP A 200 -6.48 -15.67 -11.38
N ARG A 201 -6.35 -16.97 -11.10
CA ARG A 201 -7.41 -17.73 -10.42
C ARG A 201 -7.67 -17.16 -9.03
N ALA A 202 -6.64 -17.01 -8.19
CA ALA A 202 -6.78 -16.47 -6.84
C ALA A 202 -7.39 -15.06 -6.85
N VAL A 203 -6.93 -14.18 -7.72
CA VAL A 203 -7.49 -12.82 -7.88
C VAL A 203 -8.96 -12.84 -8.25
N ARG A 204 -9.39 -13.73 -9.14
CA ARG A 204 -10.79 -13.79 -9.59
C ARG A 204 -11.73 -14.45 -8.59
N THR A 205 -11.28 -15.49 -7.88
CA THR A 205 -12.17 -16.35 -7.09
C THR A 205 -12.05 -16.10 -5.58
N GLN A 206 -10.90 -15.61 -5.09
CA GLN A 206 -10.63 -15.47 -3.66
C GLN A 206 -10.61 -14.00 -3.20
N ALA A 207 -10.02 -13.09 -4.01
CA ALA A 207 -9.98 -11.67 -3.67
C ALA A 207 -11.36 -11.04 -3.39
N PRO A 208 -12.46 -11.40 -4.10
CA PRO A 208 -13.78 -10.85 -3.78
C PRO A 208 -14.30 -11.13 -2.37
N GLY A 209 -13.77 -12.14 -1.67
CA GLY A 209 -14.08 -12.43 -0.28
C GLY A 209 -13.38 -11.51 0.73
N HIS A 210 -12.47 -10.65 0.29
CA HIS A 210 -11.76 -9.71 1.15
C HIS A 210 -12.55 -8.41 1.35
N PRO A 211 -12.53 -7.79 2.55
CA PRO A 211 -13.26 -6.54 2.83
C PRO A 211 -12.84 -5.34 1.97
N SER A 212 -11.55 -5.26 1.59
CA SER A 212 -11.04 -4.24 0.68
C SER A 212 -10.98 -4.78 -0.76
N PRO A 213 -11.52 -4.05 -1.75
CA PRO A 213 -11.48 -4.46 -3.16
C PRO A 213 -10.06 -4.38 -3.77
N ASN A 214 -9.11 -3.79 -3.05
CA ASN A 214 -7.74 -3.54 -3.50
C ASN A 214 -6.73 -4.43 -2.76
N ALA A 215 -6.71 -4.41 -1.43
CA ALA A 215 -5.84 -5.25 -0.62
C ALA A 215 -6.02 -6.73 -0.94
N GLY A 216 -7.28 -7.21 -1.04
CA GLY A 216 -7.57 -8.59 -1.40
C GLY A 216 -6.98 -9.03 -2.74
N VAL A 217 -6.92 -8.14 -3.73
CA VAL A 217 -6.29 -8.42 -5.04
C VAL A 217 -4.79 -8.59 -4.91
N ALA A 218 -4.13 -7.68 -4.18
CA ALA A 218 -2.69 -7.74 -3.96
C ALA A 218 -2.29 -8.95 -3.12
N GLU A 219 -2.99 -9.20 -2.01
CA GLU A 219 -2.73 -10.32 -1.13
C GLU A 219 -2.96 -11.66 -1.84
N ALA A 220 -4.05 -11.82 -2.61
CA ALA A 220 -4.31 -13.03 -3.38
C ALA A 220 -3.22 -13.27 -4.45
N ALA A 221 -2.78 -12.22 -5.14
CA ALA A 221 -1.71 -12.32 -6.12
C ALA A 221 -0.38 -12.75 -5.47
N PHE A 222 0.00 -12.13 -4.34
CA PHE A 222 1.23 -12.49 -3.61
C PHE A 222 1.15 -13.90 -3.02
N ALA A 223 0.01 -14.25 -2.41
CA ALA A 223 -0.21 -15.61 -1.88
C ALA A 223 0.01 -16.68 -2.95
N ALA A 224 -0.64 -16.53 -4.10
CA ALA A 224 -0.51 -17.47 -5.21
C ALA A 224 0.91 -17.50 -5.80
N ALA A 225 1.54 -16.32 -5.97
CA ALA A 225 2.90 -16.19 -6.49
C ALA A 225 3.95 -16.88 -5.60
N LEU A 226 3.77 -16.80 -4.28
CA LEU A 226 4.69 -17.35 -3.29
C LEU A 226 4.35 -18.78 -2.84
N GLY A 227 3.17 -19.31 -3.23
CA GLY A 227 2.68 -20.61 -2.80
C GLY A 227 2.28 -20.61 -1.32
N LEU A 228 1.66 -19.54 -0.87
CA LEU A 228 1.24 -19.33 0.51
C LEU A 228 -0.28 -19.33 0.65
N ARG A 229 -0.75 -19.43 1.90
CA ARG A 229 -2.11 -19.17 2.33
C ARG A 229 -2.09 -18.01 3.31
N LEU A 230 -2.77 -16.92 2.96
CA LEU A 230 -2.97 -15.70 3.74
C LEU A 230 -4.43 -15.62 4.21
N GLY A 231 -4.79 -14.55 4.94
CA GLY A 231 -6.13 -14.42 5.53
C GLY A 231 -6.31 -15.26 6.79
N GLY A 232 -7.55 -15.60 7.14
CA GLY A 232 -7.88 -16.33 8.35
C GLY A 232 -8.20 -15.40 9.53
N ARG A 233 -8.01 -15.87 10.77
CA ARG A 233 -8.37 -15.13 11.98
C ARG A 233 -7.38 -14.00 12.24
N ASN A 234 -7.91 -12.80 12.44
CA ASN A 234 -7.21 -11.60 12.87
C ASN A 234 -7.86 -11.04 14.14
N SER A 235 -7.15 -10.23 14.92
CA SER A 235 -7.68 -9.50 16.06
C SER A 235 -7.42 -8.00 15.89
N TYR A 236 -8.46 -7.18 16.03
CA TYR A 236 -8.41 -5.73 16.01
C TYR A 236 -9.18 -5.21 17.22
N ASP A 237 -8.54 -4.44 18.08
CA ASP A 237 -9.17 -3.88 19.30
C ASP A 237 -9.91 -4.94 20.13
N GLY A 238 -9.34 -6.14 20.27
CA GLY A 238 -9.93 -7.26 21.01
C GLY A 238 -11.10 -7.97 20.29
N ARG A 239 -11.41 -7.60 19.06
CA ARG A 239 -12.46 -8.26 18.24
C ARG A 239 -11.81 -9.19 17.22
N ALA A 240 -12.25 -10.45 17.23
CA ALA A 240 -11.84 -11.42 16.22
C ALA A 240 -12.55 -11.13 14.90
N GLU A 241 -11.79 -10.94 13.83
CA GLU A 241 -12.26 -10.86 12.45
C GLU A 241 -11.74 -12.07 11.68
N VAL A 242 -12.63 -12.78 11.00
CA VAL A 242 -12.25 -13.89 10.13
C VAL A 242 -12.28 -13.40 8.69
N ARG A 243 -11.10 -13.30 8.06
CA ARG A 243 -10.97 -12.98 6.64
C ARG A 243 -10.96 -14.25 5.81
N ALA A 244 -11.48 -14.15 4.58
CA ALA A 244 -11.40 -15.24 3.63
C ALA A 244 -9.94 -15.68 3.41
N ALA A 245 -9.72 -16.97 3.19
CA ALA A 245 -8.40 -17.48 2.84
C ALA A 245 -8.03 -17.02 1.42
N LEU A 246 -6.79 -16.59 1.25
CA LEU A 246 -6.22 -16.12 0.00
C LEU A 246 -5.00 -16.97 -0.34
N GLY A 247 -5.02 -17.62 -1.52
CA GLY A 247 -4.02 -18.59 -1.93
C GLY A 247 -4.25 -19.99 -1.35
N ASP A 248 -3.87 -21.01 -2.13
CA ASP A 248 -4.10 -22.43 -1.83
C ASP A 248 -2.83 -23.13 -1.28
N GLY A 249 -1.84 -22.33 -0.88
CA GLY A 249 -0.55 -22.81 -0.42
C GLY A 249 -0.48 -23.13 1.08
N ARG A 250 0.73 -23.30 1.59
CA ARG A 250 1.00 -23.50 3.01
C ARG A 250 0.92 -22.19 3.82
N PRO A 251 0.77 -22.28 5.15
CA PRO A 251 0.91 -21.11 6.02
C PRO A 251 2.27 -20.40 5.85
N ALA A 252 2.26 -19.08 6.04
CA ALA A 252 3.48 -18.27 5.98
C ALA A 252 4.43 -18.56 7.16
N ARG A 253 5.73 -18.42 6.92
CA ARG A 253 6.82 -18.56 7.89
C ARG A 253 7.76 -17.37 7.79
N ALA A 254 8.63 -17.16 8.76
CA ALA A 254 9.61 -16.05 8.77
C ALA A 254 10.40 -15.95 7.45
N ALA A 255 10.87 -17.09 6.91
CA ALA A 255 11.61 -17.15 5.64
C ALA A 255 10.80 -16.70 4.40
N ASP A 256 9.49 -16.53 4.51
CA ASP A 256 8.65 -16.02 3.41
C ASP A 256 8.63 -14.49 3.36
N ILE A 257 8.94 -13.82 4.46
CA ILE A 257 9.00 -12.36 4.50
C ILE A 257 10.04 -11.81 3.50
N PRO A 258 11.30 -12.27 3.50
CA PRO A 258 12.27 -11.86 2.48
C PRO A 258 11.83 -12.20 1.05
N ARG A 259 11.06 -13.27 0.84
CA ARG A 259 10.51 -13.63 -0.48
C ARG A 259 9.45 -12.64 -0.93
N ALA A 260 8.56 -12.20 -0.02
CA ALA A 260 7.57 -11.17 -0.31
C ALA A 260 8.22 -9.82 -0.60
N VAL A 261 9.24 -9.42 0.15
CA VAL A 261 10.01 -8.18 -0.09
C VAL A 261 10.71 -8.23 -1.45
N ARG A 262 11.30 -9.37 -1.84
CA ARG A 262 11.88 -9.55 -3.19
C ARG A 262 10.81 -9.43 -4.26
N LEU A 263 9.66 -10.06 -4.10
CA LEU A 263 8.55 -9.95 -5.06
C LEU A 263 8.06 -8.51 -5.22
N SER A 264 7.89 -7.77 -4.13
CA SER A 264 7.57 -6.34 -4.15
C SER A 264 8.63 -5.53 -4.91
N ARG A 265 9.90 -5.88 -4.76
CA ARG A 265 11.00 -5.26 -5.52
C ARG A 265 10.91 -5.57 -7.02
N ASP A 266 10.64 -6.83 -7.37
CA ASP A 266 10.52 -7.25 -8.77
C ASP A 266 9.35 -6.54 -9.45
N VAL A 267 8.19 -6.43 -8.77
CA VAL A 267 7.03 -5.64 -9.22
C VAL A 267 7.40 -4.17 -9.44
N SER A 268 8.16 -3.58 -8.51
CA SER A 268 8.61 -2.18 -8.60
C SER A 268 9.54 -1.96 -9.81
N LEU A 269 10.43 -2.92 -10.10
CA LEU A 269 11.34 -2.86 -11.25
C LEU A 269 10.60 -2.98 -12.57
N LEU A 270 9.64 -3.91 -12.65
CA LEU A 270 8.79 -4.07 -13.84
C LEU A 270 7.94 -2.81 -14.10
N LEU A 271 7.37 -2.22 -13.04
CA LEU A 271 6.65 -0.94 -13.17
C LEU A 271 7.55 0.17 -13.69
N ALA A 272 8.76 0.30 -13.14
CA ALA A 272 9.71 1.31 -13.59
C ALA A 272 10.10 1.13 -15.05
N GLY A 273 10.33 -0.11 -15.50
CA GLY A 273 10.57 -0.44 -16.91
C GLY A 273 9.40 -0.09 -17.81
N LEU A 274 8.16 -0.42 -17.38
CA LEU A 274 6.93 -0.08 -18.10
C LEU A 274 6.77 1.44 -18.27
N LEU A 275 6.97 2.20 -17.20
CA LEU A 275 6.86 3.66 -17.22
C LEU A 275 7.97 4.31 -18.07
N ALA A 276 9.19 3.77 -18.04
CA ALA A 276 10.28 4.25 -18.88
C ALA A 276 10.00 3.99 -20.37
N ALA A 277 9.49 2.80 -20.71
CA ALA A 277 9.11 2.46 -22.08
C ALA A 277 7.98 3.35 -22.60
N ALA A 278 6.95 3.62 -21.78
CA ALA A 278 5.86 4.51 -22.12
C ALA A 278 6.35 5.94 -22.36
N ALA A 279 7.26 6.45 -21.52
CA ALA A 279 7.85 7.78 -21.68
C ALA A 279 8.70 7.88 -22.97
N ALA A 280 9.50 6.86 -23.30
CA ALA A 280 10.28 6.81 -24.52
C ALA A 280 9.39 6.77 -25.78
N GLY A 281 8.29 6.02 -25.74
CA GLY A 281 7.32 5.95 -26.86
C GLY A 281 6.56 7.26 -27.10
N SER A 282 6.33 8.05 -26.05
CA SER A 282 5.70 9.37 -26.16
C SER A 282 6.66 10.48 -26.65
N ALA A 283 7.98 10.26 -26.56
CA ALA A 283 9.02 11.18 -27.03
C ALA A 283 9.44 10.96 -28.50
N GLY A 284 8.74 10.07 -29.26
CA GLY A 284 9.03 9.73 -30.65
C GLY A 284 8.83 10.89 -31.64
N PRO A 285 9.32 10.82 -32.90
CA PRO A 285 10.10 11.83 -33.61
C PRO A 285 9.29 13.05 -34.05
N ALA A 286 9.29 14.11 -33.26
CA ALA A 286 8.80 15.44 -33.65
C ALA A 286 9.89 16.35 -34.22
N ALA A 287 10.99 15.82 -34.78
CA ALA A 287 12.07 16.63 -35.31
C ALA A 287 12.60 16.10 -36.66
N GLY A 288 11.78 16.18 -37.69
CA GLY A 288 12.22 15.75 -39.03
C GLY A 288 11.42 16.28 -40.21
N ALA A 289 10.81 17.47 -40.12
CA ALA A 289 10.18 18.08 -41.27
C ALA A 289 10.28 19.61 -41.24
N ARG A 290 11.47 20.14 -41.32
CA ARG A 290 11.68 21.47 -41.88
C ARG A 290 12.93 21.40 -42.75
N ARG A 291 12.78 21.18 -44.04
CA ARG A 291 13.60 21.70 -45.13
C ARG A 291 12.67 22.32 -46.15
#